data_e414262febb4de71f14e683c3ab68013
#
_entry.id   e414262febb4de71f14e683c3ab68013
#
_cell.length_a   1.000
_cell.length_b   1.000
_cell.length_c   1.000
_cell.angle_alpha   90.00
_cell.angle_beta   90.00
_cell.angle_gamma   90.00
#
_symmetry.space_group_name_H-M   'P 1'
#
loop_
_entity.id
_entity.type
_entity.pdbx_description
1 polymer ?
#
loop_
_entity_poly.entity_id
_entity_poly.type
_entity_poly.pdbx_seq_one_letter_code
_entity_poly.pdbx_strand_id
1 'polypeptide(L)'
;MTRSREAMLRLFRVGDNRAAATVPKPAIFPGYVAPIVRKAADGERELVNLNWGFVLLQKERAPKRVTNVRDDKILTSPFWTPSFQQRRCLVPASSYCEPKGEKPASWHWFAVNGEEERPLFAFPGVWTRYRGPLKKNGPNVDQEVFAFMTTEPNALTASINHERMPVLISDPADFETWLSGSTEDAFKLARSYAAEQMRIVQFGADREDLLRVA
;
A
#
# COMPACT_ATOMS: atom_id res chain seq x y z
N MET A 1 -6.67 3.89 -7.58
CA MET A 1 -7.55 4.40 -6.51
C MET A 1 -8.51 5.42 -7.11
N THR A 2 -9.78 5.09 -7.11
CA THR A 2 -10.83 5.82 -7.83
C THR A 2 -11.71 6.70 -6.92
N ARG A 3 -11.44 6.70 -5.60
CA ARG A 3 -12.23 7.46 -4.61
C ARG A 3 -11.70 8.86 -4.39
N SER A 4 -12.63 9.77 -4.00
CA SER A 4 -12.30 11.16 -3.74
C SER A 4 -11.43 11.33 -2.49
N ARG A 5 -10.72 12.43 -2.45
CA ARG A 5 -9.92 12.84 -1.31
C ARG A 5 -10.78 13.00 -0.04
N GLU A 6 -11.97 13.57 -0.16
CA GLU A 6 -12.92 13.77 0.94
C GLU A 6 -13.34 12.44 1.57
N ALA A 7 -13.56 11.41 0.75
CA ALA A 7 -13.86 10.07 1.24
C ALA A 7 -12.69 9.49 2.07
N MET A 8 -11.44 9.72 1.62
CA MET A 8 -10.26 9.31 2.39
C MET A 8 -10.14 10.07 3.72
N LEU A 9 -10.27 11.41 3.69
CA LEU A 9 -10.20 12.23 4.90
C LEU A 9 -11.23 11.77 5.94
N ARG A 10 -12.45 11.47 5.49
CA ARG A 10 -13.54 11.01 6.36
C ARG A 10 -13.26 9.63 6.95
N LEU A 11 -12.98 8.63 6.09
CA LEU A 11 -12.78 7.25 6.53
C LEU A 11 -11.59 7.12 7.49
N PHE A 12 -10.48 7.74 7.14
CA PHE A 12 -9.25 7.64 7.92
C PHE A 12 -9.15 8.69 9.04
N ARG A 13 -10.19 9.51 9.25
CA ARG A 13 -10.26 10.56 10.30
C ARG A 13 -9.02 11.45 10.29
N VAL A 14 -8.71 12.00 9.13
CA VAL A 14 -7.55 12.87 8.94
C VAL A 14 -7.91 14.30 9.32
N GLY A 15 -7.21 14.85 10.32
CA GLY A 15 -7.36 16.24 10.76
C GLY A 15 -6.55 17.22 9.91
N ASP A 16 -5.35 16.85 9.49
CA ASP A 16 -4.47 17.69 8.67
C ASP A 16 -4.25 17.10 7.28
N ASN A 17 -4.50 17.91 6.29
CA ASN A 17 -4.38 17.52 4.89
C ASN A 17 -3.26 18.30 4.19
N ARG A 18 -2.07 17.71 4.21
CA ARG A 18 -0.87 18.21 3.52
C ARG A 18 -0.65 17.58 2.14
N ALA A 19 -1.53 16.67 1.73
CA ALA A 19 -1.49 16.16 0.36
C ALA A 19 -1.89 17.30 -0.58
N ALA A 20 -0.98 17.74 -1.44
CA ALA A 20 -1.35 18.52 -2.61
C ALA A 20 -2.48 17.81 -3.36
N ALA A 21 -3.32 18.53 -4.08
CA ALA A 21 -4.51 17.99 -4.73
C ALA A 21 -4.29 16.57 -5.28
N THR A 22 -4.83 15.58 -4.58
CA THR A 22 -4.74 14.19 -4.98
C THR A 22 -5.88 13.92 -5.93
N VAL A 23 -5.58 13.88 -7.22
CA VAL A 23 -6.56 13.47 -8.24
C VAL A 23 -6.65 11.94 -8.17
N PRO A 24 -7.86 11.37 -8.09
CA PRO A 24 -8.07 9.94 -8.22
C PRO A 24 -7.40 9.41 -9.49
N LYS A 25 -6.69 8.30 -9.38
CA LYS A 25 -5.99 7.65 -10.50
C LYS A 25 -6.53 6.24 -10.69
N PRO A 26 -6.74 5.81 -11.94
CA PRO A 26 -7.19 4.44 -12.22
C PRO A 26 -6.14 3.39 -11.82
N ALA A 27 -4.87 3.77 -11.83
CA ALA A 27 -3.78 2.93 -11.34
C ALA A 27 -2.64 3.78 -10.76
N ILE A 28 -1.94 3.20 -9.78
CA ILE A 28 -0.71 3.73 -9.19
C ILE A 28 0.34 2.64 -9.29
N PHE A 29 1.47 2.96 -9.91
CA PHE A 29 2.56 2.02 -10.16
C PHE A 29 3.77 2.30 -9.25
N PRO A 30 4.65 1.32 -9.04
CA PRO A 30 5.91 1.53 -8.33
C PRO A 30 6.67 2.76 -8.83
N GLY A 31 7.11 3.61 -7.91
CA GLY A 31 7.77 4.87 -8.21
C GLY A 31 6.84 6.06 -8.39
N TYR A 32 5.54 5.85 -8.48
CA TYR A 32 4.58 6.95 -8.51
C TYR A 32 4.34 7.50 -7.11
N VAL A 33 3.92 8.75 -7.08
CA VAL A 33 3.46 9.40 -5.86
C VAL A 33 2.03 8.95 -5.57
N ALA A 34 1.78 8.57 -4.32
CA ALA A 34 0.47 8.18 -3.81
C ALA A 34 0.18 8.81 -2.44
N PRO A 35 -1.09 9.03 -2.10
CA PRO A 35 -1.47 9.49 -0.78
C PRO A 35 -1.29 8.36 0.24
N ILE A 36 -0.77 8.71 1.40
CA ILE A 36 -0.73 7.84 2.58
C ILE A 36 -1.24 8.60 3.79
N VAL A 37 -1.76 7.88 4.77
CA VAL A 37 -2.14 8.41 6.08
C VAL A 37 -1.13 7.97 7.10
N ARG A 38 -0.60 8.91 7.88
CA ARG A 38 0.33 8.63 8.98
C ARG A 38 0.04 9.54 10.17
N LYS A 39 0.66 9.26 11.29
CA LYS A 39 0.67 10.20 12.42
C LYS A 39 1.72 11.29 12.19
N ALA A 40 1.30 12.53 12.37
CA ALA A 40 2.18 13.69 12.43
C ALA A 40 2.88 13.77 13.80
N ALA A 41 3.80 14.73 13.97
CA ALA A 41 4.55 14.90 15.22
C ALA A 41 3.67 15.28 16.44
N ASP A 42 2.52 15.91 16.19
CA ASP A 42 1.52 16.26 17.21
C ASP A 42 0.61 15.08 17.59
N GLY A 43 0.76 13.93 16.92
CA GLY A 43 -0.04 12.73 17.13
C GLY A 43 -1.30 12.65 16.28
N GLU A 44 -1.69 13.71 15.61
CA GLU A 44 -2.85 13.72 14.71
C GLU A 44 -2.57 12.97 13.41
N ARG A 45 -3.63 12.54 12.74
CA ARG A 45 -3.49 11.89 11.42
C ARG A 45 -3.37 12.94 10.32
N GLU A 46 -2.35 12.79 9.50
CA GLU A 46 -2.15 13.62 8.31
C GLU A 46 -2.23 12.79 7.03
N LEU A 47 -2.77 13.37 5.96
CA LEU A 47 -2.72 12.83 4.60
C LEU A 47 -1.57 13.52 3.86
N VAL A 48 -0.61 12.76 3.39
CA VAL A 48 0.57 13.25 2.67
C VAL A 48 0.82 12.42 1.42
N ASN A 49 1.56 12.97 0.47
CA ASN A 49 1.92 12.28 -0.78
C ASN A 49 3.37 11.80 -0.71
N LEU A 50 3.59 10.49 -0.81
CA LEU A 50 4.91 9.85 -0.79
C LEU A 50 5.14 9.02 -2.05
N ASN A 51 6.42 8.78 -2.38
CA ASN A 51 6.80 7.91 -3.49
C ASN A 51 6.69 6.43 -3.11
N TRP A 52 6.02 5.62 -3.93
CA TRP A 52 5.92 4.19 -3.69
C TRP A 52 7.21 3.44 -4.03
N GLY A 53 7.82 2.87 -3.02
CA GLY A 53 8.99 2.00 -3.08
C GLY A 53 10.20 2.52 -2.32
N PHE A 54 10.60 1.77 -1.30
CA PHE A 54 11.86 1.94 -0.60
C PHE A 54 13.03 1.74 -1.57
N VAL A 55 14.17 2.32 -1.27
CA VAL A 55 15.35 2.20 -2.12
C VAL A 55 16.44 1.43 -1.39
N LEU A 56 16.75 0.25 -1.89
CA LEU A 56 17.86 -0.58 -1.40
C LEU A 56 19.11 -0.28 -2.21
N LEU A 57 20.10 0.29 -1.54
CA LEU A 57 21.43 0.47 -2.15
C LEU A 57 22.12 -0.88 -2.33
N GLN A 58 22.69 -1.10 -3.50
CA GLN A 58 23.41 -2.30 -3.84
C GLN A 58 24.86 -1.94 -4.20
N LYS A 59 25.81 -2.73 -3.66
CA LYS A 59 27.22 -2.53 -3.99
C LYS A 59 27.43 -2.75 -5.49
N GLU A 60 28.02 -1.76 -6.17
CA GLU A 60 28.38 -1.77 -7.61
C GLU A 60 27.19 -1.92 -8.60
N ARG A 61 25.95 -1.95 -8.12
CA ARG A 61 24.75 -2.05 -8.95
C ARG A 61 23.86 -0.81 -8.80
N ALA A 62 22.92 -0.66 -9.71
CA ALA A 62 21.89 0.36 -9.55
C ALA A 62 21.06 0.11 -8.29
N PRO A 63 20.64 1.17 -7.58
CA PRO A 63 19.73 1.04 -6.48
C PRO A 63 18.46 0.28 -6.88
N LYS A 64 17.97 -0.62 -6.01
CA LYS A 64 16.76 -1.42 -6.25
C LYS A 64 15.57 -0.81 -5.53
N ARG A 65 14.48 -0.57 -6.25
CA ARG A 65 13.22 -0.20 -5.65
C ARG A 65 12.54 -1.45 -5.05
N VAL A 66 12.11 -1.35 -3.79
CA VAL A 66 11.43 -2.43 -3.06
C VAL A 66 10.08 -1.90 -2.62
N THR A 67 9.02 -2.40 -3.23
CA THR A 67 7.66 -1.86 -3.12
C THR A 67 6.84 -2.48 -2.00
N ASN A 68 7.19 -3.73 -1.63
CA ASN A 68 6.46 -4.49 -0.65
C ASN A 68 7.39 -4.99 0.46
N VAL A 69 6.88 -5.04 1.66
CA VAL A 69 7.54 -5.68 2.80
C VAL A 69 6.80 -6.95 3.16
N ARG A 70 7.51 -8.08 3.21
CA ARG A 70 6.94 -9.36 3.61
C ARG A 70 6.74 -9.40 5.12
N ASP A 71 5.63 -9.99 5.58
CA ASP A 71 5.33 -10.22 6.99
C ASP A 71 6.43 -10.99 7.72
N ASP A 72 7.00 -12.04 7.08
CA ASP A 72 8.11 -12.82 7.63
C ASP A 72 9.45 -12.07 7.73
N LYS A 73 9.55 -10.85 7.21
CA LYS A 73 10.77 -10.02 7.21
C LYS A 73 10.65 -8.73 8.02
N ILE A 74 9.44 -8.26 8.30
CA ILE A 74 9.23 -6.92 8.88
C ILE A 74 9.81 -6.79 10.29
N LEU A 75 9.80 -7.89 11.06
CA LEU A 75 10.33 -7.94 12.43
C LEU A 75 11.84 -8.19 12.50
N THR A 76 12.44 -8.81 11.50
CA THR A 76 13.82 -9.33 11.55
C THR A 76 14.79 -8.59 10.63
N SER A 77 14.32 -7.93 9.59
CA SER A 77 15.18 -7.25 8.64
C SER A 77 15.57 -5.87 9.13
N PRO A 78 16.87 -5.54 9.25
CA PRO A 78 17.33 -4.19 9.60
C PRO A 78 16.88 -3.12 8.61
N PHE A 79 16.52 -3.51 7.39
CA PHE A 79 15.98 -2.61 6.37
C PHE A 79 14.54 -2.16 6.67
N TRP A 80 13.73 -3.02 7.34
CA TRP A 80 12.31 -2.79 7.57
C TRP A 80 11.96 -2.45 9.01
N THR A 81 12.59 -3.15 9.97
CA THR A 81 12.24 -3.09 11.41
C THR A 81 12.19 -1.66 11.98
N PRO A 82 13.15 -0.76 11.69
CA PRO A 82 13.09 0.60 12.24
C PRO A 82 11.87 1.40 11.73
N SER A 83 11.45 1.16 10.48
CA SER A 83 10.26 1.81 9.94
C SER A 83 8.98 1.19 10.49
N PHE A 84 8.94 -0.11 10.72
CA PHE A 84 7.80 -0.76 11.35
C PHE A 84 7.61 -0.32 12.81
N GLN A 85 8.67 -0.14 13.54
CA GLN A 85 8.59 0.32 14.93
C GLN A 85 8.15 1.77 15.08
N GLN A 86 8.55 2.66 14.17
CA GLN A 86 8.44 4.10 14.36
C GLN A 86 7.68 4.86 13.26
N ARG A 87 7.49 4.27 12.09
CA ARG A 87 7.00 4.97 10.90
C ARG A 87 6.00 4.12 10.11
N ARG A 88 4.94 3.72 10.82
CA ARG A 88 3.81 3.03 10.19
C ARG A 88 2.92 4.04 9.47
N CYS A 89 2.27 3.60 8.40
CA CYS A 89 1.30 4.38 7.65
C CYS A 89 0.21 3.47 7.08
N LEU A 90 -0.88 4.07 6.66
CA LEU A 90 -1.94 3.43 5.89
C LEU A 90 -1.83 3.89 4.45
N VAL A 91 -1.95 2.98 3.52
CA VAL A 91 -2.00 3.28 2.08
C VAL A 91 -3.43 3.09 1.60
N PRO A 92 -4.22 4.18 1.44
CA PRO A 92 -5.60 4.08 0.98
C PRO A 92 -5.69 3.44 -0.39
N ALA A 93 -6.62 2.53 -0.56
CA ALA A 93 -6.94 1.90 -1.84
C ALA A 93 -8.43 1.58 -1.94
N SER A 94 -8.93 1.41 -3.14
CA SER A 94 -10.28 0.95 -3.45
C SER A 94 -10.27 -0.35 -4.25
N SER A 95 -9.12 -0.67 -4.85
CA SER A 95 -8.83 -1.92 -5.55
C SER A 95 -7.32 -2.11 -5.65
N TYR A 96 -6.88 -3.33 -5.95
CA TYR A 96 -5.49 -3.62 -6.30
C TYR A 96 -5.44 -4.68 -7.40
N CYS A 97 -4.32 -4.73 -8.08
CA CYS A 97 -4.14 -5.56 -9.27
C CYS A 97 -2.96 -6.51 -9.10
N GLU A 98 -3.19 -7.78 -9.45
CA GLU A 98 -2.13 -8.79 -9.54
C GLU A 98 -2.16 -9.48 -10.91
N PRO A 99 -0.99 -9.77 -11.49
CA PRO A 99 -0.93 -10.50 -12.74
C PRO A 99 -1.16 -11.99 -12.50
N LYS A 100 -1.99 -12.61 -13.33
CA LYS A 100 -1.96 -14.07 -13.47
C LYS A 100 -0.72 -14.43 -14.29
N GLY A 101 0.09 -15.36 -13.80
CA GLY A 101 1.40 -15.71 -14.37
C GLY A 101 1.42 -16.34 -15.76
N GLU A 102 0.47 -15.96 -16.62
CA GLU A 102 0.31 -16.45 -18.01
C GLU A 102 0.93 -15.46 -19.01
N LYS A 103 1.22 -15.94 -20.22
CA LYS A 103 1.66 -15.08 -21.34
C LYS A 103 0.65 -15.18 -22.49
N PRO A 104 0.04 -14.04 -22.91
CA PRO A 104 0.17 -12.70 -22.37
C PRO A 104 -0.40 -12.59 -20.95
N ALA A 105 0.17 -11.70 -20.12
CA ALA A 105 -0.28 -11.51 -18.76
C ALA A 105 -1.74 -11.03 -18.71
N SER A 106 -2.56 -11.71 -17.92
CA SER A 106 -3.90 -11.27 -17.57
C SER A 106 -3.85 -10.62 -16.19
N TRP A 107 -4.43 -9.43 -16.07
CA TRP A 107 -4.44 -8.66 -14.83
C TRP A 107 -5.77 -8.86 -14.12
N HIS A 108 -5.72 -9.16 -12.83
CA HIS A 108 -6.90 -9.37 -12.00
C HIS A 108 -6.96 -8.26 -10.96
N TRP A 109 -8.07 -7.53 -10.97
CA TRP A 109 -8.33 -6.47 -10.03
C TRP A 109 -9.23 -6.97 -8.92
N PHE A 110 -8.80 -6.77 -7.69
CA PHE A 110 -9.49 -7.20 -6.48
C PHE A 110 -10.01 -5.99 -5.72
N ALA A 111 -11.19 -6.13 -5.14
CA ALA A 111 -11.77 -5.18 -4.19
C ALA A 111 -12.36 -5.92 -3.00
N VAL A 112 -12.52 -5.23 -1.88
CA VAL A 112 -13.29 -5.73 -0.74
C VAL A 112 -14.78 -5.66 -1.05
N ASN A 113 -15.58 -6.54 -0.42
CA ASN A 113 -17.02 -6.49 -0.51
C ASN A 113 -17.57 -5.31 0.29
N GLY A 114 -18.74 -4.82 -0.10
CA GLY A 114 -19.42 -3.71 0.55
C GLY A 114 -20.54 -3.18 -0.33
N GLU A 115 -21.29 -2.21 0.18
CA GLU A 115 -22.40 -1.56 -0.54
C GLU A 115 -21.93 -0.78 -1.76
N GLU A 116 -20.75 -0.18 -1.68
CA GLU A 116 -20.14 0.54 -2.79
C GLU A 116 -19.44 -0.42 -3.76
N GLU A 117 -19.36 -0.05 -5.04
CA GLU A 117 -18.69 -0.87 -6.06
C GLU A 117 -17.19 -1.06 -5.76
N ARG A 118 -16.55 -0.05 -5.19
CA ARG A 118 -15.13 -0.05 -4.79
C ARG A 118 -15.00 0.57 -3.40
N PRO A 119 -15.35 -0.14 -2.31
CA PRO A 119 -15.18 0.39 -0.97
C PRO A 119 -13.72 0.73 -0.68
N LEU A 120 -13.49 1.79 0.09
CA LEU A 120 -12.15 2.13 0.56
C LEU A 120 -11.70 1.14 1.64
N PHE A 121 -10.45 0.76 1.55
CA PHE A 121 -9.68 0.01 2.54
C PHE A 121 -8.25 0.58 2.61
N ALA A 122 -7.39 0.03 3.44
CA ALA A 122 -6.00 0.38 3.47
C ALA A 122 -5.09 -0.83 3.39
N PHE A 123 -3.92 -0.65 2.77
CA PHE A 123 -2.79 -1.53 3.03
C PHE A 123 -2.00 -0.99 4.22
N PRO A 124 -1.75 -1.81 5.27
CA PRO A 124 -0.80 -1.46 6.31
C PRO A 124 0.60 -1.33 5.69
N GLY A 125 1.20 -0.18 5.91
CA GLY A 125 2.47 0.18 5.29
C GLY A 125 3.46 0.79 6.28
N VAL A 126 4.67 0.99 5.79
CA VAL A 126 5.75 1.69 6.48
C VAL A 126 6.33 2.75 5.56
N TRP A 127 6.92 3.79 6.13
CA TRP A 127 7.55 4.85 5.36
C TRP A 127 8.92 5.22 5.93
N THR A 128 9.72 5.92 5.12
CA THR A 128 11.00 6.47 5.57
C THR A 128 11.41 7.64 4.68
N ARG A 129 12.31 8.47 5.18
CA ARG A 129 13.01 9.46 4.37
C ARG A 129 14.22 8.79 3.72
N TYR A 130 14.32 8.91 2.42
CA TYR A 130 15.44 8.40 1.63
C TYR A 130 16.29 9.54 1.10
N ARG A 131 17.60 9.44 1.30
CA ARG A 131 18.60 10.34 0.74
C ARG A 131 19.62 9.52 -0.01
N GLY A 132 19.73 9.74 -1.30
CA GLY A 132 20.68 8.99 -2.15
C GLY A 132 20.26 8.94 -3.61
N PRO A 133 21.01 8.25 -4.45
CA PRO A 133 20.71 8.15 -5.87
C PRO A 133 19.59 7.15 -6.15
N LEU A 134 18.79 7.41 -7.19
CA LEU A 134 17.77 6.46 -7.71
C LEU A 134 18.30 5.62 -8.89
N LYS A 135 19.45 6.00 -9.44
CA LYS A 135 20.14 5.32 -10.56
C LYS A 135 21.60 5.18 -10.23
N LYS A 136 22.28 4.21 -10.82
CA LYS A 136 23.74 4.10 -10.71
C LYS A 136 24.37 5.41 -11.18
N ASN A 137 25.23 6.00 -10.34
CA ASN A 137 25.90 7.29 -10.60
C ASN A 137 24.93 8.48 -10.87
N GLY A 138 23.66 8.36 -10.48
CA GLY A 138 22.71 9.46 -10.58
C GLY A 138 22.86 10.47 -9.44
N PRO A 139 22.20 11.63 -9.54
CA PRO A 139 22.19 12.61 -8.46
C PRO A 139 21.45 12.06 -7.23
N ASN A 140 21.86 12.55 -6.07
CA ASN A 140 21.14 12.28 -4.84
C ASN A 140 19.80 13.02 -4.84
N VAL A 141 18.76 12.32 -4.41
CA VAL A 141 17.45 12.88 -4.10
C VAL A 141 17.23 12.87 -2.59
N ASP A 142 16.37 13.73 -2.11
CA ASP A 142 15.85 13.72 -0.74
C ASP A 142 14.32 13.64 -0.84
N GLN A 143 13.75 12.49 -0.50
CA GLN A 143 12.32 12.23 -0.64
C GLN A 143 11.82 11.24 0.40
N GLU A 144 10.54 11.32 0.73
CA GLU A 144 9.87 10.30 1.53
C GLU A 144 9.30 9.20 0.63
N VAL A 145 9.49 7.97 1.09
CA VAL A 145 9.08 6.76 0.36
C VAL A 145 8.27 5.84 1.28
N PHE A 146 7.37 5.05 0.69
CA PHE A 146 6.59 4.06 1.43
C PHE A 146 6.63 2.69 0.75
N ALA A 147 6.33 1.67 1.52
CA ALA A 147 6.03 0.31 1.07
C ALA A 147 4.89 -0.26 1.93
N PHE A 148 4.11 -1.20 1.40
CA PHE A 148 3.06 -1.86 2.18
C PHE A 148 3.34 -3.35 2.38
N MET A 149 2.64 -3.94 3.34
CA MET A 149 2.85 -5.34 3.70
C MET A 149 2.20 -6.30 2.73
N THR A 150 2.88 -7.45 2.56
CA THR A 150 2.32 -8.64 1.91
C THR A 150 2.40 -9.83 2.85
N THR A 151 1.46 -10.77 2.68
CA THR A 151 1.33 -12.01 3.46
C THR A 151 1.01 -13.18 2.53
N GLU A 152 0.75 -14.36 3.09
CA GLU A 152 0.29 -15.54 2.35
C GLU A 152 -1.02 -15.25 1.59
N PRO A 153 -1.22 -15.86 0.41
CA PRO A 153 -2.42 -15.64 -0.38
C PRO A 153 -3.64 -16.29 0.30
N ASN A 154 -4.80 -15.64 0.21
CA ASN A 154 -6.06 -16.31 0.49
C ASN A 154 -6.52 -17.16 -0.72
N ALA A 155 -7.60 -17.92 -0.57
CA ALA A 155 -8.10 -18.81 -1.63
C ALA A 155 -8.41 -18.07 -2.94
N LEU A 156 -8.89 -16.82 -2.87
CA LEU A 156 -9.21 -16.03 -4.06
C LEU A 156 -7.94 -15.60 -4.80
N THR A 157 -6.91 -15.14 -4.09
CA THR A 157 -5.63 -14.74 -4.71
C THR A 157 -4.86 -15.96 -5.20
N ALA A 158 -4.89 -17.07 -4.45
CA ALA A 158 -4.26 -18.33 -4.87
C ALA A 158 -4.87 -18.88 -6.16
N SER A 159 -6.17 -18.63 -6.44
CA SER A 159 -6.85 -19.11 -7.66
C SER A 159 -6.27 -18.55 -8.96
N ILE A 160 -5.52 -17.44 -8.88
CA ILE A 160 -4.79 -16.88 -10.02
C ILE A 160 -3.29 -17.21 -10.01
N ASN A 161 -2.89 -18.23 -9.22
CA ASN A 161 -1.50 -18.66 -9.06
C ASN A 161 -0.55 -17.55 -8.53
N HIS A 162 -1.05 -16.68 -7.67
CA HIS A 162 -0.22 -15.67 -7.02
C HIS A 162 0.20 -16.15 -5.63
N GLU A 163 1.51 -16.11 -5.36
CA GLU A 163 2.12 -16.69 -4.14
C GLU A 163 1.96 -15.80 -2.90
N ARG A 164 1.63 -14.55 -3.09
CA ARG A 164 1.50 -13.54 -2.02
C ARG A 164 0.32 -12.64 -2.32
N MET A 165 -0.22 -12.01 -1.28
CA MET A 165 -1.21 -10.94 -1.43
C MET A 165 -0.85 -9.75 -0.52
N PRO A 166 -1.29 -8.53 -0.84
CA PRO A 166 -1.25 -7.43 0.10
C PRO A 166 -2.03 -7.77 1.37
N VAL A 167 -1.54 -7.34 2.52
CA VAL A 167 -2.37 -7.29 3.73
C VAL A 167 -3.41 -6.18 3.54
N LEU A 168 -4.67 -6.46 3.84
CA LEU A 168 -5.75 -5.50 3.77
C LEU A 168 -6.35 -5.30 5.16
N ILE A 169 -6.67 -4.06 5.49
CA ILE A 169 -7.48 -3.69 6.66
C ILE A 169 -8.58 -2.74 6.22
N SER A 170 -9.79 -2.95 6.72
CA SER A 170 -10.97 -2.16 6.36
C SER A 170 -11.73 -1.62 7.59
N ASP A 171 -11.42 -2.14 8.77
CA ASP A 171 -12.03 -1.68 10.01
C ASP A 171 -11.29 -0.44 10.55
N PRO A 172 -12.00 0.65 10.90
CA PRO A 172 -11.40 1.81 11.55
C PRO A 172 -10.63 1.51 12.85
N ALA A 173 -10.99 0.46 13.60
CA ALA A 173 -10.25 0.04 14.78
C ALA A 173 -8.87 -0.53 14.42
N ASP A 174 -8.78 -1.28 13.33
CA ASP A 174 -7.51 -1.80 12.80
C ASP A 174 -6.61 -0.66 12.28
N PHE A 175 -7.18 0.43 11.75
CA PHE A 175 -6.40 1.61 11.37
C PHE A 175 -5.70 2.23 12.56
N GLU A 176 -6.39 2.35 13.70
CA GLU A 176 -5.78 2.89 14.93
C GLU A 176 -4.75 1.92 15.49
N THR A 177 -5.07 0.62 15.55
CA THR A 177 -4.13 -0.41 16.00
C THR A 177 -2.84 -0.39 15.16
N TRP A 178 -2.97 -0.27 13.82
CA TRP A 178 -1.79 -0.19 12.95
C TRP A 178 -0.97 1.07 13.19
N LEU A 179 -1.60 2.23 13.29
CA LEU A 179 -0.89 3.52 13.40
C LEU A 179 -0.31 3.78 14.78
N SER A 180 -0.98 3.32 15.86
CA SER A 180 -0.71 3.74 17.23
C SER A 180 -0.49 2.59 18.21
N GLY A 181 -0.96 1.40 17.90
CA GLY A 181 -0.83 0.23 18.78
C GLY A 181 0.63 -0.20 18.96
N SER A 182 0.86 -1.12 19.88
CA SER A 182 2.17 -1.75 20.06
C SER A 182 2.66 -2.41 18.76
N THR A 183 3.94 -2.66 18.65
CA THR A 183 4.49 -3.41 17.50
C THR A 183 3.89 -4.80 17.41
N GLU A 184 3.62 -5.43 18.56
CA GLU A 184 2.99 -6.75 18.64
C GLU A 184 1.55 -6.71 18.12
N ASP A 185 0.72 -5.75 18.57
CA ASP A 185 -0.67 -5.65 18.14
C ASP A 185 -0.80 -5.27 16.67
N ALA A 186 0.06 -4.37 16.19
CA ALA A 186 0.12 -4.04 14.77
C ALA A 186 0.50 -5.26 13.93
N PHE A 187 1.43 -6.11 14.40
CA PHE A 187 1.84 -7.31 13.68
C PHE A 187 0.73 -8.37 13.60
N LYS A 188 -0.18 -8.45 14.58
CA LYS A 188 -1.35 -9.35 14.53
C LYS A 188 -2.27 -9.07 13.33
N LEU A 189 -2.20 -7.87 12.77
CA LEU A 189 -2.93 -7.50 11.54
C LEU A 189 -2.27 -8.03 10.26
N ALA A 190 -1.05 -8.56 10.33
CA ALA A 190 -0.30 -9.12 9.20
C ALA A 190 -0.83 -10.51 8.81
N ARG A 191 -2.07 -10.56 8.34
CA ARG A 191 -2.78 -11.80 7.96
C ARG A 191 -3.51 -11.63 6.65
N SER A 192 -3.79 -12.75 6.00
CA SER A 192 -4.61 -12.78 4.80
C SER A 192 -6.01 -12.25 5.10
N TYR A 193 -6.52 -11.41 4.21
CA TYR A 193 -7.91 -10.96 4.28
C TYR A 193 -8.84 -12.10 3.86
N ALA A 194 -10.00 -12.22 4.49
CA ALA A 194 -10.93 -13.32 4.22
C ALA A 194 -11.39 -13.33 2.76
N ALA A 195 -11.24 -14.47 2.08
CA ALA A 195 -11.52 -14.57 0.66
C ALA A 195 -12.99 -14.28 0.31
N GLU A 196 -13.91 -14.69 1.21
CA GLU A 196 -15.36 -14.45 1.10
C GLU A 196 -15.74 -12.98 1.26
N GLN A 197 -14.85 -12.16 1.80
CA GLN A 197 -15.03 -10.71 1.92
C GLN A 197 -14.39 -9.93 0.78
N MET A 198 -13.95 -10.63 -0.27
CA MET A 198 -13.32 -10.04 -1.44
C MET A 198 -13.97 -10.54 -2.72
N ARG A 199 -13.76 -9.79 -3.80
CA ARG A 199 -14.17 -10.19 -5.14
C ARG A 199 -13.16 -9.73 -6.20
N ILE A 200 -13.11 -10.45 -7.32
CA ILE A 200 -12.49 -9.97 -8.55
C ILE A 200 -13.50 -9.05 -9.23
N VAL A 201 -13.09 -7.82 -9.48
CA VAL A 201 -13.95 -6.76 -10.01
C VAL A 201 -13.67 -6.43 -11.47
N GLN A 202 -12.52 -6.84 -11.97
CA GLN A 202 -12.10 -6.71 -13.35
C GLN A 202 -11.00 -7.73 -13.65
N PHE A 203 -10.97 -8.24 -14.87
CA PHE A 203 -9.83 -9.05 -15.36
C PHE A 203 -9.63 -8.82 -16.86
N GLY A 204 -8.42 -9.05 -17.35
CA GLY A 204 -8.08 -8.89 -18.77
C GLY A 204 -6.72 -8.27 -18.99
N ALA A 205 -6.55 -7.62 -20.13
CA ALA A 205 -5.29 -6.98 -20.53
C ALA A 205 -5.03 -5.62 -19.85
N ASP A 206 -6.08 -4.98 -19.31
CA ASP A 206 -6.01 -3.64 -18.79
C ASP A 206 -5.29 -3.57 -17.45
N ARG A 207 -4.31 -2.67 -17.38
CA ARG A 207 -3.54 -2.38 -16.18
C ARG A 207 -4.10 -1.22 -15.36
N GLU A 208 -5.27 -0.74 -15.71
CA GLU A 208 -6.00 0.32 -15.03
C GLU A 208 -7.35 -0.21 -14.56
N ASP A 209 -7.78 0.22 -13.37
CA ASP A 209 -9.15 -0.06 -12.89
C ASP A 209 -10.13 0.81 -13.67
N LEU A 210 -10.84 0.19 -14.58
CA LEU A 210 -11.82 0.83 -15.44
C LEU A 210 -13.17 0.95 -14.72
N LEU A 211 -13.18 1.54 -13.52
CA LEU A 211 -14.43 1.85 -12.85
C LEU A 211 -15.32 2.66 -13.80
N ARG A 212 -16.37 2.04 -14.30
CA ARG A 212 -17.39 2.74 -15.04
C ARG A 212 -18.16 3.62 -14.06
N VAL A 213 -17.89 4.91 -14.07
CA VAL A 213 -18.78 5.88 -13.44
C VAL A 213 -20.07 5.84 -14.26
N ALA A 214 -21.12 5.26 -13.67
CA ALA A 214 -22.46 5.24 -14.26
C ALA A 214 -23.05 6.64 -14.26
#